data_2821af9d0960f2e13774cb62272a53b8
#
_entry.id   2821af9d0960f2e13774cb62272a53b8
#
_cell.length_a   1.000
_cell.length_b   1.000
_cell.length_c   1.000
_cell.angle_alpha   90.00
_cell.angle_beta   90.00
_cell.angle_gamma   90.00
#
_symmetry.space_group_name_H-M   'P 1'
#
loop_
_entity.id
_entity.type
_entity.pdbx_description
1 polymer ?
#
loop_
_entity_poly.entity_id
_entity_poly.type
_entity_poly.pdbx_seq_one_letter_code
_entity_poly.pdbx_strand_id
1 'polypeptide(L)'
;LLQLMASNLRAGYTLDKALLLAARPEFGNFKEEINRAGKDVATGKDFNQALLDMSSRIKSNKLNKSMQLIVAGVRSGGSLVDLLSQSASNLRQQKMIDERIRSNVLVYVIFIFAAIGFGAPVLFSLSSFLIDIMSTVFADVDLPDTTGSIDMPISFSEVTIDPGFIVRYTIVSMIIASVMGSMIIGLISKGKKREGLKYIPVLIIITISLFFIVRALIGGLLGGLFAL
;
A
#
# COMPACT_ATOMS: atom_id res chain seq x y z
N LEU A 1 -20.85 -18.75 10.58
CA LEU A 1 -22.05 -18.60 11.38
C LEU A 1 -23.29 -18.45 10.50
N LEU A 2 -23.51 -17.29 9.82
CA LEU A 2 -24.76 -16.98 9.10
C LEU A 2 -25.20 -18.07 8.13
N GLN A 3 -24.28 -18.61 7.34
CA GLN A 3 -24.58 -19.67 6.38
C GLN A 3 -24.97 -20.99 7.07
N LEU A 4 -24.33 -21.32 8.19
CA LEU A 4 -24.69 -22.51 8.99
C LEU A 4 -26.09 -22.35 9.59
N MET A 5 -26.39 -21.16 10.13
CA MET A 5 -27.74 -20.87 10.62
C MET A 5 -28.80 -21.01 9.52
N ALA A 6 -28.55 -20.40 8.35
CA ALA A 6 -29.47 -20.51 7.21
C ALA A 6 -29.66 -21.97 6.77
N SER A 7 -28.58 -22.76 6.76
CA SER A 7 -28.63 -24.19 6.42
C SER A 7 -29.47 -25.00 7.45
N ASN A 8 -29.25 -24.73 8.74
CA ASN A 8 -29.94 -25.40 9.83
C ASN A 8 -31.46 -25.05 9.82
N LEU A 9 -31.80 -23.79 9.56
CA LEU A 9 -33.20 -23.35 9.43
C LEU A 9 -33.88 -23.97 8.21
N ARG A 10 -33.17 -24.14 7.07
CA ARG A 10 -33.70 -24.86 5.90
C ARG A 10 -33.96 -26.34 6.20
N ALA A 11 -33.15 -26.92 7.08
CA ALA A 11 -33.31 -28.30 7.55
C ALA A 11 -34.48 -28.45 8.57
N GLY A 12 -35.19 -27.36 8.89
CA GLY A 12 -36.33 -27.38 9.80
C GLY A 12 -36.04 -27.25 11.27
N TYR A 13 -34.78 -26.91 11.64
CA TYR A 13 -34.45 -26.64 13.04
C TYR A 13 -35.06 -25.32 13.52
N THR A 14 -35.43 -25.27 14.79
CA THR A 14 -35.88 -24.04 15.47
C THR A 14 -34.77 -23.02 15.57
N LEU A 15 -35.09 -21.73 15.74
CA LEU A 15 -34.14 -20.62 15.76
C LEU A 15 -33.04 -20.80 16.81
N ASP A 16 -33.39 -21.23 18.01
CA ASP A 16 -32.49 -21.54 19.10
C ASP A 16 -31.52 -22.67 18.76
N LYS A 17 -32.05 -23.79 18.24
CA LYS A 17 -31.24 -24.93 17.79
C LYS A 17 -30.36 -24.56 16.60
N ALA A 18 -30.86 -23.82 15.62
CA ALA A 18 -30.09 -23.39 14.46
C ALA A 18 -28.89 -22.50 14.87
N LEU A 19 -29.08 -21.63 15.87
CA LEU A 19 -28.01 -20.79 16.40
C LEU A 19 -26.97 -21.62 17.21
N LEU A 20 -27.44 -22.50 18.10
CA LEU A 20 -26.55 -23.37 18.90
C LEU A 20 -25.71 -24.32 18.02
N LEU A 21 -26.34 -24.94 17.02
CA LEU A 21 -25.64 -25.84 16.08
C LEU A 21 -24.67 -25.10 15.16
N ALA A 22 -24.86 -23.79 14.97
CA ALA A 22 -23.92 -22.96 14.22
C ALA A 22 -22.68 -22.56 15.01
N ALA A 23 -22.65 -22.80 16.33
CA ALA A 23 -21.54 -22.45 17.22
C ALA A 23 -20.40 -23.49 17.14
N ARG A 24 -19.57 -23.40 16.10
CA ARG A 24 -18.45 -24.32 15.88
C ARG A 24 -17.22 -23.97 16.72
N PRO A 25 -16.38 -24.99 17.07
CA PRO A 25 -15.12 -24.76 17.80
C PRO A 25 -14.17 -23.79 17.13
N GLU A 26 -14.15 -23.77 15.79
CA GLU A 26 -13.27 -22.92 14.97
C GLU A 26 -13.51 -21.41 15.17
N PHE A 27 -14.63 -21.04 15.79
CA PHE A 27 -14.96 -19.63 16.05
C PHE A 27 -14.30 -19.07 17.31
N GLY A 28 -13.55 -19.87 18.08
CA GLY A 28 -12.85 -19.42 19.28
C GLY A 28 -13.80 -18.73 20.27
N ASN A 29 -13.42 -17.56 20.78
CA ASN A 29 -14.20 -16.79 21.74
C ASN A 29 -15.60 -16.37 21.20
N PHE A 30 -15.75 -16.31 19.87
CA PHE A 30 -17.05 -16.01 19.28
C PHE A 30 -18.07 -17.14 19.48
N LYS A 31 -17.61 -18.39 19.63
CA LYS A 31 -18.49 -19.53 19.97
C LYS A 31 -19.25 -19.30 21.28
N GLU A 32 -18.60 -18.74 22.29
CA GLU A 32 -19.22 -18.49 23.58
C GLU A 32 -20.39 -17.49 23.48
N GLU A 33 -20.19 -16.44 22.72
CA GLU A 33 -21.22 -15.44 22.45
C GLU A 33 -22.41 -16.00 21.64
N ILE A 34 -22.13 -16.88 20.67
CA ILE A 34 -23.18 -17.58 19.91
C ILE A 34 -23.97 -18.49 20.84
N ASN A 35 -23.30 -19.29 21.67
CA ASN A 35 -23.94 -20.17 22.64
C ASN A 35 -24.80 -19.39 23.65
N ARG A 36 -24.30 -18.24 24.12
CA ARG A 36 -25.05 -17.35 25.00
C ARG A 36 -26.32 -16.83 24.33
N ALA A 37 -26.21 -16.32 23.09
CA ALA A 37 -27.39 -15.88 22.34
C ALA A 37 -28.39 -17.00 22.10
N GLY A 38 -27.91 -18.21 21.76
CA GLY A 38 -28.78 -19.38 21.59
C GLY A 38 -29.50 -19.77 22.87
N LYS A 39 -28.83 -19.72 24.04
CA LYS A 39 -29.50 -19.96 25.34
C LYS A 39 -30.50 -18.86 25.68
N ASP A 40 -30.15 -17.61 25.41
CA ASP A 40 -31.08 -16.47 25.62
C ASP A 40 -32.36 -16.67 24.82
N VAL A 41 -32.27 -17.12 23.58
CA VAL A 41 -33.47 -17.43 22.74
C VAL A 41 -34.24 -18.65 23.27
N ALA A 42 -33.51 -19.71 23.66
CA ALA A 42 -34.15 -20.90 24.22
C ALA A 42 -34.89 -20.62 25.56
N THR A 43 -34.48 -19.60 26.31
CA THR A 43 -35.15 -19.14 27.54
C THR A 43 -36.26 -18.12 27.28
N GLY A 44 -36.60 -17.86 26.01
CA GLY A 44 -37.72 -17.01 25.61
C GLY A 44 -37.40 -15.57 25.28
N LYS A 45 -36.10 -15.20 25.21
CA LYS A 45 -35.70 -13.87 24.74
C LYS A 45 -36.01 -13.74 23.24
N ASP A 46 -36.47 -12.55 22.83
CA ASP A 46 -36.66 -12.26 21.41
C ASP A 46 -35.39 -12.49 20.61
N PHE A 47 -35.53 -13.22 19.51
CA PHE A 47 -34.39 -13.58 18.64
C PHE A 47 -33.65 -12.36 18.09
N ASN A 48 -34.40 -11.33 17.67
CA ASN A 48 -33.80 -10.11 17.12
C ASN A 48 -33.00 -9.38 18.17
N GLN A 49 -33.51 -9.33 19.40
CA GLN A 49 -32.80 -8.72 20.53
C GLN A 49 -31.55 -9.53 20.91
N ALA A 50 -31.62 -10.85 20.93
CA ALA A 50 -30.47 -11.71 21.23
C ALA A 50 -29.34 -11.54 20.21
N LEU A 51 -29.67 -11.41 18.91
CA LEU A 51 -28.68 -11.15 17.85
C LEU A 51 -28.03 -9.77 17.97
N LEU A 52 -28.80 -8.73 18.26
CA LEU A 52 -28.27 -7.37 18.45
C LEU A 52 -27.36 -7.32 19.70
N ASP A 53 -27.77 -7.91 20.80
CA ASP A 53 -26.97 -7.96 22.03
C ASP A 53 -25.65 -8.73 21.81
N MET A 54 -25.71 -9.86 21.12
CA MET A 54 -24.52 -10.62 20.72
C MET A 54 -23.58 -9.76 19.88
N SER A 55 -24.11 -9.06 18.87
CA SER A 55 -23.29 -8.25 17.97
C SER A 55 -22.67 -7.03 18.65
N SER A 56 -23.33 -6.46 19.65
CA SER A 56 -22.85 -5.32 20.41
C SER A 56 -21.67 -5.68 21.34
N ARG A 57 -21.65 -6.90 21.87
CA ARG A 57 -20.56 -7.41 22.68
C ARG A 57 -19.28 -7.71 21.89
N ILE A 58 -19.42 -7.88 20.58
CA ILE A 58 -18.30 -8.15 19.68
C ILE A 58 -17.84 -6.86 19.00
N LYS A 59 -16.55 -6.51 19.13
CA LYS A 59 -15.96 -5.31 18.51
C LYS A 59 -15.78 -5.48 16.99
N SER A 60 -16.90 -5.70 16.26
CA SER A 60 -16.89 -5.86 14.80
C SER A 60 -17.99 -5.05 14.13
N ASN A 61 -17.61 -3.93 13.50
CA ASN A 61 -18.54 -3.07 12.76
C ASN A 61 -19.26 -3.81 11.63
N LYS A 62 -18.57 -4.75 10.96
CA LYS A 62 -19.15 -5.55 9.86
C LYS A 62 -20.25 -6.48 10.41
N LEU A 63 -19.98 -7.14 11.54
CA LEU A 63 -20.95 -8.03 12.18
C LEU A 63 -22.17 -7.25 12.67
N ASN A 64 -21.96 -6.14 13.37
CA ASN A 64 -23.04 -5.32 13.91
C ASN A 64 -23.99 -4.81 12.80
N LYS A 65 -23.44 -4.25 11.71
CA LYS A 65 -24.24 -3.84 10.55
C LYS A 65 -25.01 -4.99 9.92
N SER A 66 -24.40 -6.17 9.80
CA SER A 66 -25.09 -7.35 9.25
C SER A 66 -26.24 -7.81 10.12
N MET A 67 -26.08 -7.82 11.46
CA MET A 67 -27.14 -8.19 12.40
C MET A 67 -28.29 -7.17 12.38
N GLN A 68 -27.99 -5.87 12.32
CA GLN A 68 -29.01 -4.83 12.19
C GLN A 68 -29.82 -4.98 10.90
N LEU A 69 -29.19 -5.27 9.77
CA LEU A 69 -29.87 -5.49 8.50
C LEU A 69 -30.77 -6.74 8.53
N ILE A 70 -30.29 -7.83 9.13
CA ILE A 70 -31.07 -9.07 9.29
C ILE A 70 -32.29 -8.79 10.14
N VAL A 71 -32.14 -8.14 11.30
CA VAL A 71 -33.23 -7.80 12.20
C VAL A 71 -34.25 -6.86 11.55
N ALA A 72 -33.78 -5.84 10.82
CA ALA A 72 -34.64 -4.93 10.09
C ALA A 72 -35.48 -5.67 9.01
N GLY A 73 -34.79 -6.56 8.24
CA GLY A 73 -35.45 -7.35 7.20
C GLY A 73 -36.50 -8.33 7.76
N VAL A 74 -36.19 -8.99 8.89
CA VAL A 74 -37.14 -9.89 9.56
C VAL A 74 -38.37 -9.12 10.07
N ARG A 75 -38.17 -7.96 10.68
CA ARG A 75 -39.26 -7.09 11.16
C ARG A 75 -40.15 -6.58 10.02
N SER A 76 -39.61 -6.45 8.82
CA SER A 76 -40.35 -6.07 7.62
C SER A 76 -41.07 -7.27 6.95
N GLY A 77 -41.06 -8.45 7.56
CA GLY A 77 -41.73 -9.66 7.03
C GLY A 77 -40.87 -10.48 6.05
N GLY A 78 -39.59 -10.20 5.95
CA GLY A 78 -38.65 -10.93 5.09
C GLY A 78 -38.36 -12.35 5.62
N SER A 79 -38.02 -13.26 4.69
CA SER A 79 -37.55 -14.61 5.04
C SER A 79 -36.19 -14.54 5.75
N LEU A 80 -36.15 -14.97 7.01
CA LEU A 80 -34.89 -15.00 7.80
C LEU A 80 -33.82 -15.87 7.13
N VAL A 81 -34.20 -16.99 6.53
CA VAL A 81 -33.28 -17.90 5.84
C VAL A 81 -32.57 -17.20 4.68
N ASP A 82 -33.33 -16.47 3.88
CA ASP A 82 -32.82 -15.77 2.70
C ASP A 82 -31.92 -14.57 3.12
N LEU A 83 -32.36 -13.83 4.14
CA LEU A 83 -31.56 -12.71 4.69
C LEU A 83 -30.24 -13.18 5.28
N LEU A 84 -30.21 -14.29 6.01
CA LEU A 84 -28.99 -14.89 6.53
C LEU A 84 -28.07 -15.36 5.40
N SER A 85 -28.64 -16.04 4.39
CA SER A 85 -27.88 -16.53 3.22
C SER A 85 -27.29 -15.36 2.41
N GLN A 86 -28.08 -14.34 2.16
CA GLN A 86 -27.65 -13.15 1.42
C GLN A 86 -26.58 -12.35 2.18
N SER A 87 -26.78 -12.17 3.50
CA SER A 87 -25.77 -11.51 4.35
C SER A 87 -24.45 -12.28 4.38
N ALA A 88 -24.52 -13.61 4.45
CA ALA A 88 -23.33 -14.46 4.39
C ALA A 88 -22.59 -14.33 3.05
N SER A 89 -23.34 -14.32 1.93
CA SER A 89 -22.78 -14.12 0.59
C SER A 89 -22.13 -12.74 0.44
N ASN A 90 -22.82 -11.69 0.88
CA ASN A 90 -22.31 -10.32 0.85
C ASN A 90 -21.02 -10.17 1.65
N LEU A 91 -20.94 -10.73 2.86
CA LEU A 91 -19.73 -10.71 3.68
C LEU A 91 -18.56 -11.46 3.02
N ARG A 92 -18.85 -12.60 2.35
CA ARG A 92 -17.86 -13.36 1.60
C ARG A 92 -17.34 -12.57 0.39
N GLN A 93 -18.25 -11.94 -0.37
CA GLN A 93 -17.87 -11.08 -1.49
C GLN A 93 -17.03 -9.88 -1.04
N GLN A 94 -17.42 -9.21 0.05
CA GLN A 94 -16.62 -8.12 0.63
C GLN A 94 -15.22 -8.59 1.02
N LYS A 95 -15.10 -9.78 1.64
CA LYS A 95 -13.79 -10.34 1.99
C LYS A 95 -12.92 -10.58 0.75
N MET A 96 -13.49 -11.17 -0.31
CA MET A 96 -12.78 -11.40 -1.56
C MET A 96 -12.34 -10.07 -2.23
N ILE A 97 -13.18 -9.04 -2.17
CA ILE A 97 -12.84 -7.71 -2.68
C ILE A 97 -11.70 -7.10 -1.85
N ASP A 98 -11.78 -7.16 -0.52
CA ASP A 98 -10.72 -6.67 0.37
C ASP A 98 -9.37 -7.38 0.09
N GLU A 99 -9.39 -8.69 -0.15
CA GLU A 99 -8.21 -9.48 -0.49
C GLU A 99 -7.63 -9.12 -1.87
N ARG A 100 -8.48 -8.94 -2.89
CA ARG A 100 -8.06 -8.49 -4.22
C ARG A 100 -7.46 -7.08 -4.20
N ILE A 101 -8.11 -6.15 -3.48
CA ILE A 101 -7.58 -4.79 -3.30
C ILE A 101 -6.20 -4.86 -2.64
N ARG A 102 -6.05 -5.66 -1.59
CA ARG A 102 -4.76 -5.82 -0.89
C ARG A 102 -3.67 -6.38 -1.80
N SER A 103 -3.99 -7.36 -2.64
CA SER A 103 -3.04 -7.93 -3.60
C SER A 103 -2.62 -6.91 -4.66
N ASN A 104 -3.57 -6.19 -5.26
CA ASN A 104 -3.27 -5.16 -6.26
C ASN A 104 -2.45 -4.01 -5.66
N VAL A 105 -2.81 -3.56 -4.46
CA VAL A 105 -2.05 -2.53 -3.72
C VAL A 105 -0.60 -2.94 -3.52
N LEU A 106 -0.34 -4.20 -3.20
CA LEU A 106 1.01 -4.71 -2.97
C LEU A 106 1.87 -4.60 -4.25
N VAL A 107 1.30 -4.89 -5.41
CA VAL A 107 1.99 -4.73 -6.70
C VAL A 107 2.39 -3.27 -6.95
N TYR A 108 1.48 -2.32 -6.72
CA TYR A 108 1.78 -0.89 -6.86
C TYR A 108 2.86 -0.43 -5.87
N VAL A 109 2.82 -0.90 -4.63
CA VAL A 109 3.83 -0.58 -3.61
C VAL A 109 5.21 -1.08 -4.05
N ILE A 110 5.31 -2.31 -4.54
CA ILE A 110 6.57 -2.88 -5.06
C ILE A 110 7.08 -2.06 -6.24
N PHE A 111 6.19 -1.68 -7.17
CA PHE A 111 6.58 -0.92 -8.35
C PHE A 111 7.10 0.48 -8.00
N ILE A 112 6.41 1.20 -7.09
CA ILE A 112 6.84 2.52 -6.63
C ILE A 112 8.18 2.40 -5.88
N PHE A 113 8.31 1.37 -5.02
CA PHE A 113 9.54 1.13 -4.28
C PHE A 113 10.72 0.82 -5.21
N ALA A 114 10.50 0.01 -6.26
CA ALA A 114 11.51 -0.29 -7.27
C ALA A 114 11.89 0.96 -8.09
N ALA A 115 10.90 1.74 -8.53
CA ALA A 115 11.15 2.94 -9.32
C ALA A 115 11.96 4.00 -8.55
N ILE A 116 11.63 4.27 -7.29
CA ILE A 116 12.31 5.26 -6.46
C ILE A 116 13.59 4.69 -5.85
N GLY A 117 13.56 3.44 -5.37
CA GLY A 117 14.69 2.80 -4.71
C GLY A 117 15.83 2.42 -5.65
N PHE A 118 15.53 2.05 -6.90
CA PHE A 118 16.51 1.61 -7.88
C PHE A 118 16.55 2.50 -9.13
N GLY A 119 15.41 2.80 -9.74
CA GLY A 119 15.34 3.53 -10.98
C GLY A 119 15.92 4.94 -10.87
N ALA A 120 15.48 5.71 -9.89
CA ALA A 120 15.95 7.08 -9.70
C ALA A 120 17.46 7.16 -9.39
N PRO A 121 18.05 6.39 -8.43
CA PRO A 121 19.48 6.42 -8.19
C PRO A 121 20.34 6.08 -9.39
N VAL A 122 19.93 5.08 -10.18
CA VAL A 122 20.65 4.68 -11.40
C VAL A 122 20.65 5.80 -12.44
N LEU A 123 19.47 6.40 -12.71
CA LEU A 123 19.37 7.51 -13.66
C LEU A 123 20.13 8.75 -13.21
N PHE A 124 20.05 9.12 -11.95
CA PHE A 124 20.79 10.26 -11.41
C PHE A 124 22.31 10.02 -11.40
N SER A 125 22.75 8.80 -11.11
CA SER A 125 24.16 8.44 -11.15
C SER A 125 24.71 8.52 -12.58
N LEU A 126 23.97 8.00 -13.57
CA LEU A 126 24.36 8.07 -14.97
C LEU A 126 24.36 9.53 -15.47
N SER A 127 23.37 10.33 -15.09
CA SER A 127 23.33 11.76 -15.43
C SER A 127 24.51 12.53 -14.82
N SER A 128 24.82 12.28 -13.53
CA SER A 128 25.99 12.90 -12.89
C SER A 128 27.29 12.53 -13.58
N PHE A 129 27.45 11.27 -13.98
CA PHE A 129 28.64 10.79 -14.71
C PHE A 129 28.76 11.44 -16.10
N LEU A 130 27.66 11.57 -16.84
CA LEU A 130 27.69 12.27 -18.14
C LEU A 130 28.11 13.72 -18.00
N ILE A 131 27.66 14.41 -16.94
CA ILE A 131 28.07 15.80 -16.69
C ILE A 131 29.56 15.85 -16.31
N ASP A 132 30.08 14.91 -15.51
CA ASP A 132 31.49 14.82 -15.16
C ASP A 132 32.34 14.63 -16.44
N ILE A 133 31.94 13.78 -17.40
CA ILE A 133 32.62 13.61 -18.70
C ILE A 133 32.57 14.90 -19.51
N MET A 134 31.40 15.50 -19.64
CA MET A 134 31.23 16.74 -20.42
C MET A 134 32.12 17.85 -19.86
N SER A 135 32.18 18.00 -18.53
CA SER A 135 33.07 19.01 -17.90
C SER A 135 34.56 18.76 -18.21
N THR A 136 34.96 17.49 -18.24
CA THR A 136 36.35 17.12 -18.56
C THR A 136 36.67 17.38 -20.03
N VAL A 137 35.79 16.96 -20.94
CA VAL A 137 36.00 17.16 -22.40
C VAL A 137 36.02 18.65 -22.75
N PHE A 138 35.14 19.45 -22.16
CA PHE A 138 35.15 20.91 -22.42
C PHE A 138 36.32 21.63 -21.78
N ALA A 139 36.89 21.11 -20.67
CA ALA A 139 38.09 21.67 -20.08
C ALA A 139 39.37 21.40 -20.92
N ASP A 140 39.40 20.27 -21.67
CA ASP A 140 40.54 19.90 -22.55
C ASP A 140 40.43 20.49 -23.97
N VAL A 141 39.29 21.08 -24.35
CA VAL A 141 39.15 21.80 -25.62
C VAL A 141 39.78 23.19 -25.45
N ASP A 142 41.08 23.29 -25.69
CA ASP A 142 41.78 24.55 -25.91
C ASP A 142 41.13 25.20 -27.17
N LEU A 143 40.17 26.07 -26.97
CA LEU A 143 39.66 26.90 -28.07
C LEU A 143 40.81 27.84 -28.47
N PRO A 144 41.32 27.74 -29.69
CA PRO A 144 42.37 28.63 -30.12
C PRO A 144 41.89 30.09 -29.93
N ASP A 145 42.67 30.88 -29.23
CA ASP A 145 42.46 32.32 -29.13
C ASP A 145 42.47 32.91 -30.54
N THR A 146 41.34 32.82 -31.22
CA THR A 146 41.11 33.54 -32.45
C THR A 146 40.92 35.03 -32.13
N THR A 147 42.02 35.70 -31.71
CA THR A 147 42.17 37.13 -31.78
C THR A 147 42.27 37.59 -33.23
N GLY A 148 41.35 37.18 -34.06
CA GLY A 148 41.28 37.52 -35.50
C GLY A 148 39.86 37.59 -35.96
N SER A 149 39.21 38.76 -35.76
CA SER A 149 38.20 39.37 -36.65
C SER A 149 37.14 38.42 -37.27
N ILE A 150 36.44 37.65 -36.49
CA ILE A 150 35.10 37.22 -36.85
C ILE A 150 34.18 37.55 -35.66
N ASP A 151 33.37 38.59 -35.87
CA ASP A 151 32.33 39.01 -34.94
C ASP A 151 31.22 37.95 -34.89
N MET A 152 31.51 36.81 -34.19
CA MET A 152 30.47 35.84 -33.87
C MET A 152 29.75 36.29 -32.59
N PRO A 153 28.46 36.57 -32.66
CA PRO A 153 27.67 37.00 -31.50
C PRO A 153 27.38 35.85 -30.52
N ILE A 154 28.19 34.82 -30.50
CA ILE A 154 28.06 33.67 -29.62
C ILE A 154 29.26 33.68 -28.68
N SER A 155 29.14 34.37 -27.57
CA SER A 155 30.02 34.18 -26.44
C SER A 155 29.69 32.80 -25.82
N PHE A 156 30.54 31.80 -26.06
CA PHE A 156 30.55 30.60 -25.25
C PHE A 156 30.98 30.99 -23.84
N SER A 157 30.02 31.39 -23.01
CA SER A 157 30.28 31.56 -21.58
C SER A 157 30.70 30.19 -21.06
N GLU A 158 31.89 30.09 -20.47
CA GLU A 158 32.27 28.90 -19.71
C GLU A 158 31.20 28.60 -18.69
N VAL A 159 30.30 27.66 -19.01
CA VAL A 159 29.33 27.14 -18.04
C VAL A 159 30.13 26.18 -17.14
N THR A 160 30.91 26.76 -16.24
CA THR A 160 31.58 26.01 -15.18
C THR A 160 30.55 25.52 -14.18
N ILE A 161 29.94 24.41 -14.49
CA ILE A 161 29.04 23.77 -13.54
C ILE A 161 29.89 23.06 -12.50
N ASP A 162 29.89 23.58 -11.26
CA ASP A 162 30.56 22.91 -10.14
C ASP A 162 30.01 21.48 -9.95
N PRO A 163 30.83 20.43 -10.14
CA PRO A 163 30.41 19.05 -9.94
C PRO A 163 29.86 18.81 -8.53
N GLY A 164 30.33 19.55 -7.53
CA GLY A 164 29.79 19.48 -6.16
C GLY A 164 28.37 20.02 -6.04
N PHE A 165 28.01 20.99 -6.86
CA PHE A 165 26.61 21.48 -6.90
C PHE A 165 25.64 20.41 -7.44
N ILE A 166 26.05 19.70 -8.50
CA ILE A 166 25.22 18.64 -9.11
C ILE A 166 24.95 17.52 -8.13
N VAL A 167 25.99 17.06 -7.41
CA VAL A 167 25.83 16.00 -6.40
C VAL A 167 24.89 16.44 -5.27
N ARG A 168 25.03 17.67 -4.79
CA ARG A 168 24.14 18.23 -3.75
C ARG A 168 22.69 18.31 -4.22
N TYR A 169 22.49 18.84 -5.43
CA TYR A 169 21.15 18.92 -6.06
C TYR A 169 20.51 17.53 -6.20
N THR A 170 21.27 16.55 -6.68
CA THR A 170 20.81 15.17 -6.84
C THR A 170 20.38 14.55 -5.51
N ILE A 171 21.19 14.71 -4.46
CA ILE A 171 20.85 14.18 -3.12
C ILE A 171 19.55 14.82 -2.60
N VAL A 172 19.41 16.14 -2.71
CA VAL A 172 18.18 16.84 -2.28
C VAL A 172 16.98 16.36 -3.07
N SER A 173 17.09 16.20 -4.39
CA SER A 173 16.02 15.70 -5.26
C SER A 173 15.62 14.27 -4.88
N MET A 174 16.58 13.40 -4.58
CA MET A 174 16.32 12.02 -4.13
C MET A 174 15.62 11.97 -2.77
N ILE A 175 15.98 12.84 -1.83
CA ILE A 175 15.30 12.94 -0.53
C ILE A 175 13.85 13.36 -0.75
N ILE A 176 13.59 14.38 -1.56
CA ILE A 176 12.23 14.83 -1.87
C ILE A 176 11.42 13.72 -2.53
N ALA A 177 11.98 13.05 -3.54
CA ALA A 177 11.34 11.94 -4.23
C ALA A 177 11.02 10.77 -3.27
N SER A 178 11.94 10.43 -2.36
CA SER A 178 11.74 9.38 -1.36
C SER A 178 10.64 9.72 -0.37
N VAL A 179 10.56 10.99 0.07
CA VAL A 179 9.48 11.46 0.96
C VAL A 179 8.14 11.39 0.25
N MET A 180 8.04 11.91 -0.98
CA MET A 180 6.79 11.89 -1.75
C MET A 180 6.35 10.45 -2.06
N GLY A 181 7.28 9.60 -2.51
CA GLY A 181 7.00 8.20 -2.81
C GLY A 181 6.55 7.41 -1.57
N SER A 182 7.19 7.63 -0.44
CA SER A 182 6.80 7.02 0.83
C SER A 182 5.38 7.45 1.27
N MET A 183 5.02 8.73 1.09
CA MET A 183 3.67 9.20 1.38
C MET A 183 2.62 8.56 0.46
N ILE A 184 2.94 8.38 -0.82
CA ILE A 184 2.08 7.69 -1.79
C ILE A 184 1.91 6.22 -1.39
N ILE A 185 2.98 5.52 -1.04
CA ILE A 185 2.94 4.13 -0.55
C ILE A 185 2.03 4.02 0.68
N GLY A 186 2.15 4.92 1.65
CA GLY A 186 1.31 4.94 2.85
C GLY A 186 -0.17 5.18 2.54
N LEU A 187 -0.46 6.09 1.60
CA LEU A 187 -1.82 6.41 1.16
C LEU A 187 -2.48 5.21 0.46
N ILE A 188 -1.77 4.58 -0.48
CA ILE A 188 -2.28 3.44 -1.26
C ILE A 188 -2.41 2.20 -0.37
N SER A 189 -1.44 1.92 0.50
CA SER A 189 -1.40 0.71 1.33
C SER A 189 -2.45 0.70 2.44
N LYS A 190 -2.66 1.82 3.13
CA LYS A 190 -3.53 1.89 4.32
C LYS A 190 -4.53 3.05 4.33
N GLY A 191 -4.61 3.81 3.25
CA GLY A 191 -5.48 4.99 3.16
C GLY A 191 -5.08 6.15 4.09
N LYS A 192 -3.88 6.10 4.70
CA LYS A 192 -3.40 7.11 5.66
C LYS A 192 -1.98 7.54 5.33
N LYS A 193 -1.78 8.83 5.06
CA LYS A 193 -0.45 9.41 4.78
C LYS A 193 0.56 9.16 5.91
N ARG A 194 0.11 9.12 7.17
CA ARG A 194 0.96 8.89 8.36
C ARG A 194 1.64 7.52 8.38
N GLU A 195 1.04 6.52 7.78
CA GLU A 195 1.65 5.18 7.71
C GLU A 195 2.81 5.13 6.71
N GLY A 196 2.86 6.06 5.76
CA GLY A 196 3.98 6.25 4.84
C GLY A 196 5.26 6.74 5.52
N LEU A 197 5.14 7.53 6.62
CA LEU A 197 6.33 8.05 7.34
C LEU A 197 7.31 6.95 7.76
N LYS A 198 6.82 5.76 8.03
CA LYS A 198 7.67 4.61 8.43
C LYS A 198 8.62 4.14 7.33
N TYR A 199 8.26 4.36 6.07
CA TYR A 199 9.06 3.95 4.92
C TYR A 199 10.07 5.01 4.47
N ILE A 200 9.94 6.28 4.95
CA ILE A 200 10.84 7.38 4.60
C ILE A 200 12.30 7.04 4.87
N PRO A 201 12.71 6.67 6.13
CA PRO A 201 14.12 6.44 6.41
C PRO A 201 14.69 5.27 5.61
N VAL A 202 13.89 4.23 5.39
CA VAL A 202 14.31 3.05 4.63
C VAL A 202 14.56 3.41 3.16
N LEU A 203 13.64 4.15 2.53
CA LEU A 203 13.79 4.60 1.15
C LEU A 203 14.99 5.54 0.98
N ILE A 204 15.18 6.52 1.88
CA ILE A 204 16.31 7.44 1.83
C ILE A 204 17.64 6.70 1.92
N ILE A 205 17.78 5.77 2.86
CA ILE A 205 19.03 4.99 3.02
C ILE A 205 19.29 4.17 1.76
N ILE A 206 18.30 3.49 1.22
CA ILE A 206 18.46 2.67 0.01
C ILE A 206 18.85 3.53 -1.19
N THR A 207 18.13 4.64 -1.44
CA THR A 207 18.38 5.50 -2.60
C THR A 207 19.77 6.13 -2.55
N ILE A 208 20.19 6.66 -1.40
CA ILE A 208 21.50 7.30 -1.24
C ILE A 208 22.62 6.25 -1.34
N SER A 209 22.49 5.10 -0.65
CA SER A 209 23.48 4.03 -0.72
C SER A 209 23.66 3.53 -2.14
N LEU A 210 22.55 3.28 -2.84
CA LEU A 210 22.61 2.80 -4.22
C LEU A 210 23.21 3.83 -5.18
N PHE A 211 22.89 5.12 -4.99
CA PHE A 211 23.49 6.20 -5.78
C PHE A 211 25.02 6.18 -5.69
N PHE A 212 25.60 6.12 -4.49
CA PHE A 212 27.04 6.08 -4.31
C PHE A 212 27.65 4.79 -4.85
N ILE A 213 27.00 3.65 -4.69
CA ILE A 213 27.46 2.37 -5.23
C ILE A 213 27.50 2.42 -6.77
N VAL A 214 26.42 2.85 -7.39
CA VAL A 214 26.33 2.92 -8.86
C VAL A 214 27.33 3.94 -9.42
N ARG A 215 27.47 5.11 -8.77
CA ARG A 215 28.46 6.12 -9.16
C ARG A 215 29.89 5.59 -9.07
N ALA A 216 30.22 4.86 -7.99
CA ALA A 216 31.53 4.24 -7.83
C ALA A 216 31.80 3.14 -8.87
N LEU A 217 30.80 2.32 -9.20
CA LEU A 217 30.89 1.30 -10.24
C LEU A 217 31.08 1.90 -11.63
N ILE A 218 30.30 2.92 -11.97
CA ILE A 218 30.42 3.60 -13.27
C ILE A 218 31.77 4.29 -13.39
N GLY A 219 32.22 5.02 -12.35
CA GLY A 219 33.50 5.67 -12.30
C GLY A 219 34.71 4.69 -12.38
N GLY A 220 34.58 3.52 -11.72
CA GLY A 220 35.63 2.48 -11.76
C GLY A 220 35.70 1.73 -13.09
N LEU A 221 34.54 1.42 -13.71
CA LEU A 221 34.48 0.69 -14.98
C LEU A 221 34.83 1.57 -16.19
N LEU A 222 34.37 2.80 -16.22
CA LEU A 222 34.52 3.70 -17.35
C LEU A 222 35.73 4.64 -17.17
N GLY A 223 36.12 5.00 -15.95
CA GLY A 223 37.34 5.75 -15.67
C GLY A 223 38.60 5.01 -16.14
N GLY A 224 38.61 3.68 -16.09
CA GLY A 224 39.68 2.85 -16.64
C GLY A 224 39.70 2.81 -18.19
N LEU A 225 38.61 3.17 -18.87
CA LEU A 225 38.53 3.23 -20.34
C LEU A 225 38.91 4.60 -20.91
N PHE A 226 38.77 5.67 -20.11
CA PHE A 226 39.10 7.04 -20.52
C PHE A 226 40.48 7.49 -19.97
N ALA A 227 41.17 6.65 -19.17
CA ALA A 227 42.53 6.89 -18.70
C ALA A 227 43.63 6.35 -19.68
N LEU A 228 43.22 5.95 -20.90
CA LEU A 228 44.08 5.64 -22.05
C LEU A 228 44.04 6.78 -23.04
#